data_dfb1872f290a030727b1e8829a53a9bc
#
_entry.id   dfb1872f290a030727b1e8829a53a9bc
#
_cell.length_a   1.000
_cell.length_b   1.000
_cell.length_c   1.000
_cell.angle_alpha   90.00
_cell.angle_beta   90.00
_cell.angle_gamma   90.00
#
_symmetry.space_group_name_H-M   'P 1'
#
loop_
_entity.id
_entity.type
_entity.pdbx_description
1 polymer ?
#
loop_
_entity_poly.entity_id
_entity_poly.type
_entity_poly.pdbx_seq_one_letter_code
_entity_poly.pdbx_strand_id
1 'polypeptide(L)'
;MARLAVGEKMLDFTAAGAFGPEEALSSRVGKGKTAIVFLRYYGCTLCQYDIHTYAEHYQEIVGDTGKLFVVLQSTPESIKKQMTRETLPFEIICDPEGKLYKEFEINPAKDKEELGGGNVVAKVTEARKLFSHGDYEGEELQLPAAFVVKSDLTITYAKY
;
A
#
# COMPACT_ATOMS: atom_id res chain seq x y z
N MET A 1 -19.69 4.61 2.79
CA MET A 1 -18.71 4.17 1.81
C MET A 1 -18.65 5.11 0.64
N ALA A 2 -17.59 5.86 0.60
CA ALA A 2 -17.38 6.83 -0.45
C ALA A 2 -15.88 7.00 -0.68
N ARG A 3 -15.52 7.52 -1.83
CA ARG A 3 -14.14 7.89 -2.10
C ARG A 3 -13.72 8.97 -1.14
N LEU A 4 -12.49 8.87 -0.68
CA LEU A 4 -11.93 9.83 0.25
C LEU A 4 -11.47 11.09 -0.49
N ALA A 5 -11.69 12.24 0.12
CA ALA A 5 -11.31 13.52 -0.45
C ALA A 5 -10.48 14.33 0.54
N VAL A 6 -9.68 15.24 0.00
CA VAL A 6 -8.89 16.19 0.81
C VAL A 6 -9.82 16.98 1.72
N GLY A 7 -9.43 17.12 2.98
CA GLY A 7 -10.21 17.81 4.01
C GLY A 7 -11.07 16.89 4.86
N GLU A 8 -11.35 15.69 4.40
CA GLU A 8 -12.10 14.69 5.17
C GLU A 8 -11.16 13.94 6.12
N LYS A 9 -11.73 13.31 7.13
CA LYS A 9 -10.97 12.43 8.01
C LYS A 9 -11.02 11.00 7.51
N MET A 10 -9.88 10.33 7.50
CA MET A 10 -9.83 8.90 7.21
C MET A 10 -10.36 8.12 8.40
N LEU A 11 -11.10 7.05 8.12
CA LEU A 11 -11.55 6.11 9.14
C LEU A 11 -10.36 5.62 9.94
N ASP A 12 -10.49 5.60 11.27
CA ASP A 12 -9.45 5.06 12.15
C ASP A 12 -9.56 3.53 12.16
N PHE A 13 -9.16 2.93 11.04
CA PHE A 13 -9.28 1.49 10.87
C PHE A 13 -8.25 0.72 11.71
N THR A 14 -8.59 -0.50 12.06
CA THR A 14 -7.71 -1.42 12.79
C THR A 14 -7.32 -2.56 11.85
N ALA A 15 -6.03 -2.84 11.77
CA ALA A 15 -5.51 -3.91 10.92
C ALA A 15 -4.18 -4.43 11.44
N ALA A 16 -3.86 -5.68 11.09
CA ALA A 16 -2.59 -6.29 11.46
C ALA A 16 -1.46 -5.78 10.57
N GLY A 17 -0.29 -5.62 11.15
CA GLY A 17 0.93 -5.42 10.38
C GLY A 17 1.52 -6.76 9.97
N ALA A 18 2.32 -6.78 8.93
CA ALA A 18 2.99 -8.01 8.48
C ALA A 18 3.93 -8.56 9.56
N PHE A 19 4.55 -7.68 10.32
CA PHE A 19 5.53 -8.06 11.35
C PHE A 19 5.15 -7.54 12.74
N GLY A 20 3.90 -7.16 12.93
CA GLY A 20 3.45 -6.60 14.20
C GLY A 20 1.99 -6.90 14.49
N PRO A 21 1.51 -6.47 15.67
CA PRO A 21 0.16 -6.76 16.09
C PRO A 21 -0.89 -5.95 15.32
N GLU A 22 -2.14 -6.26 15.59
CA GLU A 22 -3.27 -5.49 15.11
C GLU A 22 -3.32 -4.16 15.87
N GLU A 23 -3.37 -3.05 15.14
CA GLU A 23 -3.38 -1.72 15.72
C GLU A 23 -4.29 -0.78 14.94
N ALA A 24 -4.83 0.22 15.61
CA ALA A 24 -5.61 1.28 14.98
C ALA A 24 -4.67 2.24 14.24
N LEU A 25 -5.17 2.84 13.15
CA LEU A 25 -4.39 3.81 12.38
C LEU A 25 -3.90 4.96 13.25
N SER A 26 -4.75 5.45 14.16
CA SER A 26 -4.39 6.54 15.08
C SER A 26 -3.19 6.21 15.98
N SER A 27 -2.98 4.92 16.27
CA SER A 27 -1.81 4.46 17.03
C SER A 27 -0.56 4.35 16.18
N ARG A 28 -0.71 4.28 14.86
CA ARG A 28 0.41 4.11 13.92
C ARG A 28 0.97 5.43 13.43
N VAL A 29 0.13 6.44 13.28
CA VAL A 29 0.57 7.75 12.77
C VAL A 29 1.45 8.46 13.78
N GLY A 30 2.38 9.26 13.27
CA GLY A 30 3.25 10.08 14.10
C GLY A 30 2.78 11.52 14.17
N LYS A 31 3.69 12.41 14.56
CA LYS A 31 3.41 13.86 14.65
C LYS A 31 3.37 14.53 13.29
N GLY A 32 4.12 13.99 12.32
CA GLY A 32 4.15 14.51 10.96
C GLY A 32 3.08 13.89 10.09
N LYS A 33 3.22 14.08 8.77
CA LYS A 33 2.30 13.50 7.81
C LYS A 33 2.60 12.02 7.58
N THR A 34 1.57 11.25 7.30
CA THR A 34 1.70 9.83 7.00
C THR A 34 1.12 9.55 5.63
N ALA A 35 1.93 8.93 4.76
CA ALA A 35 1.47 8.44 3.47
C ALA A 35 0.97 7.01 3.63
N ILE A 36 -0.19 6.71 3.04
CA ILE A 36 -0.79 5.39 3.06
C ILE A 36 -1.03 4.99 1.61
N VAL A 37 -0.29 3.99 1.15
CA VAL A 37 -0.32 3.55 -0.24
C VAL A 37 -0.96 2.17 -0.31
N PHE A 38 -2.04 2.06 -1.06
CA PHE A 38 -2.74 0.80 -1.31
C PHE A 38 -2.21 0.20 -2.59
N LEU A 39 -1.60 -0.97 -2.50
CA LEU A 39 -1.13 -1.73 -3.66
C LEU A 39 -1.98 -2.99 -3.80
N ARG A 40 -1.53 -3.98 -4.56
CA ARG A 40 -2.33 -5.17 -4.82
C ARG A 40 -2.06 -6.29 -3.78
N TYR A 41 -1.00 -7.05 -3.97
CA TYR A 41 -0.57 -8.09 -3.02
C TYR A 41 0.96 -8.25 -3.14
N TYR A 42 1.59 -8.87 -2.16
CA TYR A 42 3.06 -8.87 -2.10
C TYR A 42 3.71 -9.58 -3.29
N GLY A 43 3.15 -10.71 -3.73
CA GLY A 43 3.71 -11.48 -4.84
C GLY A 43 3.63 -10.78 -6.20
N CYS A 44 2.84 -9.73 -6.32
CA CYS A 44 2.76 -8.93 -7.54
C CYS A 44 4.13 -8.30 -7.83
N THR A 45 4.69 -8.57 -9.01
CA THR A 45 6.02 -8.09 -9.39
C THR A 45 6.14 -6.58 -9.27
N LEU A 46 5.14 -5.86 -9.75
CA LEU A 46 5.10 -4.40 -9.70
C LEU A 46 5.01 -3.89 -8.27
N CYS A 47 4.25 -4.57 -7.42
CA CYS A 47 4.13 -4.21 -6.00
C CYS A 47 5.45 -4.40 -5.28
N GLN A 48 6.17 -5.48 -5.56
CA GLN A 48 7.52 -5.70 -4.99
C GLN A 48 8.47 -4.59 -5.42
N TYR A 49 8.39 -4.20 -6.68
CA TYR A 49 9.21 -3.11 -7.22
C TYR A 49 8.91 -1.78 -6.54
N ASP A 50 7.63 -1.46 -6.36
CA ASP A 50 7.22 -0.23 -5.69
C ASP A 50 7.68 -0.21 -4.22
N ILE A 51 7.50 -1.31 -3.51
CA ILE A 51 7.94 -1.44 -2.12
C ILE A 51 9.45 -1.23 -2.00
N HIS A 52 10.22 -1.86 -2.89
CA HIS A 52 11.65 -1.70 -2.95
C HIS A 52 12.05 -0.24 -3.20
N THR A 53 11.41 0.41 -4.16
CA THR A 53 11.66 1.82 -4.49
C THR A 53 11.35 2.73 -3.31
N TYR A 54 10.23 2.52 -2.63
CA TYR A 54 9.88 3.29 -1.44
C TYR A 54 10.90 3.10 -0.33
N ALA A 55 11.41 1.89 -0.15
CA ALA A 55 12.42 1.61 0.87
C ALA A 55 13.73 2.33 0.57
N GLU A 56 14.15 2.32 -0.70
CA GLU A 56 15.39 3.02 -1.13
C GLU A 56 15.30 4.52 -0.94
N HIS A 57 14.13 5.10 -1.18
CA HIS A 57 13.92 6.55 -1.13
C HIS A 57 13.11 7.00 0.08
N TYR A 58 13.06 6.18 1.12
CA TYR A 58 12.19 6.43 2.27
C TYR A 58 12.39 7.80 2.88
N GLN A 59 13.63 8.18 3.17
CA GLN A 59 13.95 9.47 3.79
C GLN A 59 13.51 10.64 2.92
N GLU A 60 13.68 10.53 1.61
CA GLU A 60 13.25 11.56 0.66
C GLU A 60 11.73 11.71 0.62
N ILE A 61 11.00 10.59 0.77
CA ILE A 61 9.53 10.58 0.73
C ILE A 61 8.95 11.17 2.00
N VAL A 62 9.44 10.77 3.17
CA VAL A 62 8.79 11.08 4.44
C VAL A 62 9.47 12.21 5.23
N GLY A 63 10.74 12.51 4.95
CA GLY A 63 11.50 13.48 5.74
C GLY A 63 11.75 12.99 7.17
N ASP A 64 11.98 13.93 8.07
CA ASP A 64 12.38 13.60 9.45
C ASP A 64 11.20 13.16 10.33
N THR A 65 9.99 13.63 10.06
CA THR A 65 8.83 13.40 10.93
C THR A 65 7.72 12.59 10.28
N GLY A 66 7.81 12.33 8.98
CA GLY A 66 6.78 11.60 8.24
C GLY A 66 6.90 10.10 8.39
N LYS A 67 5.84 9.42 7.96
CA LYS A 67 5.78 7.95 7.91
C LYS A 67 5.15 7.50 6.60
N LEU A 68 5.39 6.26 6.26
CA LEU A 68 4.78 5.61 5.09
C LEU A 68 4.27 4.24 5.52
N PHE A 69 3.07 3.89 5.11
CA PHE A 69 2.54 2.54 5.24
C PHE A 69 2.09 2.05 3.87
N VAL A 70 2.31 0.77 3.61
CA VAL A 70 1.81 0.10 2.41
C VAL A 70 0.73 -0.88 2.84
N VAL A 71 -0.43 -0.83 2.20
CA VAL A 71 -1.53 -1.77 2.45
C VAL A 71 -1.58 -2.78 1.30
N LEU A 72 -1.61 -4.05 1.65
CA LEU A 72 -1.64 -5.16 0.68
C LEU A 72 -2.77 -6.12 0.99
N GLN A 73 -3.29 -6.75 -0.07
CA GLN A 73 -4.24 -7.87 0.04
C GLN A 73 -3.45 -9.16 0.30
N SER A 74 -2.65 -9.16 1.36
CA SER A 74 -1.80 -10.30 1.71
C SER A 74 -1.93 -10.59 3.19
N THR A 75 -1.78 -11.86 3.56
CA THR A 75 -1.71 -12.25 4.97
C THR A 75 -0.31 -11.98 5.51
N PRO A 76 -0.16 -11.77 6.82
CA PRO A 76 1.17 -11.65 7.42
C PRO A 76 2.06 -12.87 7.13
N GLU A 77 1.50 -14.07 7.16
CA GLU A 77 2.20 -15.32 6.90
C GLU A 77 2.76 -15.36 5.49
N SER A 78 1.96 -14.97 4.52
CA SER A 78 2.36 -14.92 3.11
C SER A 78 3.53 -13.96 2.89
N ILE A 79 3.46 -12.77 3.48
CA ILE A 79 4.51 -11.77 3.36
C ILE A 79 5.82 -12.27 3.98
N LYS A 80 5.75 -12.83 5.18
CA LYS A 80 6.93 -13.37 5.88
C LYS A 80 7.60 -14.49 5.09
N LYS A 81 6.80 -15.32 4.43
CA LYS A 81 7.29 -16.41 3.59
C LYS A 81 8.01 -15.91 2.34
N GLN A 82 7.50 -14.85 1.73
CA GLN A 82 7.99 -14.33 0.45
C GLN A 82 9.08 -13.28 0.59
N MET A 83 9.05 -12.49 1.65
CA MET A 83 10.00 -11.40 1.86
C MET A 83 11.29 -11.90 2.52
N THR A 84 12.25 -12.30 1.70
CA THR A 84 13.47 -12.96 2.18
C THR A 84 14.70 -12.07 2.19
N ARG A 85 14.65 -10.88 1.61
CA ARG A 85 15.85 -10.09 1.34
C ARG A 85 15.93 -8.72 2.00
N GLU A 86 14.81 -8.14 2.40
CA GLU A 86 14.81 -6.76 2.87
C GLU A 86 14.24 -6.60 4.27
N THR A 87 14.88 -5.71 5.04
CA THR A 87 14.25 -5.12 6.21
C THR A 87 13.71 -3.77 5.74
N LEU A 88 12.43 -3.55 5.89
CA LEU A 88 11.80 -2.32 5.43
C LEU A 88 11.83 -1.24 6.51
N PRO A 89 12.02 0.03 6.13
CA PRO A 89 11.94 1.13 7.07
C PRO A 89 10.51 1.53 7.44
N PHE A 90 9.51 0.88 6.86
CA PHE A 90 8.09 1.16 7.09
C PHE A 90 7.32 -0.13 7.28
N GLU A 91 6.07 -0.01 7.78
CA GLU A 91 5.21 -1.16 7.98
C GLU A 91 4.38 -1.49 6.74
N ILE A 92 4.12 -2.78 6.57
CA ILE A 92 3.11 -3.28 5.63
C ILE A 92 1.88 -3.63 6.46
N ILE A 93 0.74 -3.07 6.08
CA ILE A 93 -0.55 -3.34 6.71
C ILE A 93 -1.26 -4.38 5.85
N CYS A 94 -1.79 -5.41 6.52
CA CYS A 94 -2.41 -6.55 5.86
C CYS A 94 -3.93 -6.42 5.82
N ASP A 95 -4.50 -6.51 4.63
CA ASP A 95 -5.94 -6.51 4.41
C ASP A 95 -6.28 -7.60 3.39
N PRO A 96 -6.10 -8.88 3.75
CA PRO A 96 -6.24 -9.98 2.81
C PRO A 96 -7.62 -10.12 2.20
N GLU A 97 -8.66 -9.68 2.91
CA GLU A 97 -10.04 -9.74 2.41
C GLU A 97 -10.46 -8.50 1.62
N GLY A 98 -9.59 -7.49 1.53
CA GLY A 98 -9.87 -6.27 0.78
C GLY A 98 -10.96 -5.38 1.40
N LYS A 99 -11.16 -5.48 2.70
CA LYS A 99 -12.20 -4.71 3.41
C LYS A 99 -11.98 -3.21 3.32
N LEU A 100 -10.73 -2.77 3.49
CA LEU A 100 -10.38 -1.35 3.40
C LEU A 100 -10.52 -0.82 1.97
N TYR A 101 -10.16 -1.64 0.99
CA TYR A 101 -10.31 -1.28 -0.42
C TYR A 101 -11.77 -1.02 -0.74
N LYS A 102 -12.67 -1.86 -0.26
CA LYS A 102 -14.12 -1.68 -0.45
C LYS A 102 -14.65 -0.46 0.30
N GLU A 103 -14.21 -0.29 1.54
CA GLU A 103 -14.64 0.84 2.39
C GLU A 103 -14.30 2.18 1.74
N PHE A 104 -13.12 2.30 1.16
CA PHE A 104 -12.65 3.55 0.56
C PHE A 104 -12.91 3.63 -0.95
N GLU A 105 -13.66 2.69 -1.49
CA GLU A 105 -13.98 2.59 -2.91
C GLU A 105 -12.75 2.61 -3.81
N ILE A 106 -11.71 1.89 -3.40
CA ILE A 106 -10.54 1.64 -4.23
C ILE A 106 -10.88 0.42 -5.07
N ASN A 107 -11.49 0.67 -6.22
CA ASN A 107 -12.09 -0.38 -7.04
C ASN A 107 -11.05 -1.10 -7.92
N PRO A 108 -11.32 -2.37 -8.27
CA PRO A 108 -10.48 -3.05 -9.26
C PRO A 108 -10.71 -2.46 -10.64
N ALA A 109 -9.75 -2.71 -11.53
CA ALA A 109 -9.90 -2.39 -12.95
C ALA A 109 -10.99 -3.26 -13.58
N LYS A 110 -11.58 -2.80 -14.65
CA LYS A 110 -12.60 -3.55 -15.40
C LYS A 110 -12.02 -4.77 -16.07
N ASP A 111 -10.77 -4.65 -16.57
CA ASP A 111 -10.07 -5.67 -17.31
C ASP A 111 -8.56 -5.42 -17.24
N LYS A 112 -7.81 -6.32 -17.86
CA LYS A 112 -6.35 -6.22 -17.89
C LYS A 112 -5.84 -5.02 -18.69
N GLU A 113 -6.59 -4.55 -19.67
CA GLU A 113 -6.22 -3.37 -20.44
C GLU A 113 -6.20 -2.12 -19.55
N GLU A 114 -7.23 -1.91 -18.75
CA GLU A 114 -7.30 -0.79 -17.83
C GLU A 114 -6.18 -0.88 -16.80
N LEU A 115 -5.93 -2.08 -16.26
CA LEU A 115 -4.88 -2.32 -15.29
C LEU A 115 -3.49 -2.00 -15.87
N GLY A 116 -3.27 -2.32 -17.15
CA GLY A 116 -1.99 -2.13 -17.84
C GLY A 116 -1.84 -0.80 -18.56
N GLY A 117 -2.70 0.19 -18.30
CA GLY A 117 -2.64 1.48 -18.98
C GLY A 117 -1.46 2.35 -18.56
N GLY A 118 -1.19 3.39 -19.33
CA GLY A 118 -0.15 4.37 -19.02
C GLY A 118 1.26 3.78 -19.03
N ASN A 119 2.04 4.09 -18.01
CA ASN A 119 3.44 3.67 -17.89
C ASN A 119 3.62 2.27 -17.29
N VAL A 120 2.54 1.54 -17.05
CA VAL A 120 2.60 0.24 -16.36
C VAL A 120 3.46 -0.78 -17.10
N VAL A 121 3.34 -0.84 -18.43
CA VAL A 121 4.11 -1.81 -19.22
C VAL A 121 5.61 -1.60 -19.07
N ALA A 122 6.08 -0.35 -19.17
CA ALA A 122 7.49 -0.03 -18.99
C ALA A 122 7.95 -0.35 -17.57
N LYS A 123 7.13 -0.03 -16.59
CA LYS A 123 7.42 -0.29 -15.17
C LYS A 123 7.49 -1.78 -14.87
N VAL A 124 6.59 -2.57 -15.45
CA VAL A 124 6.60 -4.04 -15.31
C VAL A 124 7.87 -4.62 -15.90
N THR A 125 8.32 -4.11 -17.05
CA THR A 125 9.56 -4.55 -17.67
C THR A 125 10.76 -4.35 -16.73
N GLU A 126 10.86 -3.19 -16.11
CA GLU A 126 11.91 -2.92 -15.13
C GLU A 126 11.78 -3.79 -13.88
N ALA A 127 10.56 -3.95 -13.39
CA ALA A 127 10.29 -4.76 -12.20
C ALA A 127 10.71 -6.22 -12.40
N ARG A 128 10.46 -6.78 -13.57
CA ARG A 128 10.79 -8.18 -13.89
C ARG A 128 12.30 -8.45 -13.91
N LYS A 129 13.11 -7.44 -14.07
CA LYS A 129 14.56 -7.56 -13.99
C LYS A 129 15.04 -7.83 -12.57
N LEU A 130 14.27 -7.36 -11.58
CA LEU A 130 14.62 -7.42 -10.16
C LEU A 130 13.84 -8.46 -9.37
N PHE A 131 12.58 -8.70 -9.73
CA PHE A 131 11.66 -9.53 -8.97
C PHE A 131 10.92 -10.53 -9.84
N SER A 132 10.69 -11.72 -9.28
CA SER A 132 9.82 -12.73 -9.87
C SER A 132 8.44 -12.63 -9.23
N HIS A 133 7.40 -13.03 -9.97
CA HIS A 133 6.06 -13.07 -9.43
C HIS A 133 5.95 -14.14 -8.34
N GLY A 134 5.39 -13.76 -7.20
CA GLY A 134 5.15 -14.67 -6.09
C GLY A 134 3.71 -15.18 -6.08
N ASP A 135 3.21 -15.47 -4.87
CA ASP A 135 1.86 -16.01 -4.68
C ASP A 135 0.79 -14.99 -5.07
N TYR A 136 -0.29 -15.47 -5.69
CA TYR A 136 -1.46 -14.67 -6.01
C TYR A 136 -2.37 -14.59 -4.79
N GLU A 137 -2.86 -13.40 -4.48
CA GLU A 137 -3.75 -13.17 -3.35
C GLU A 137 -4.76 -12.07 -3.68
N GLY A 138 -6.00 -12.23 -3.20
CA GLY A 138 -7.03 -11.21 -3.34
C GLY A 138 -7.44 -10.93 -4.79
N GLU A 139 -7.85 -9.71 -5.04
CA GLU A 139 -8.35 -9.28 -6.34
C GLU A 139 -7.19 -8.99 -7.30
N GLU A 140 -7.08 -9.78 -8.35
CA GLU A 140 -6.00 -9.67 -9.33
C GLU A 140 -6.00 -8.36 -10.10
N LEU A 141 -7.16 -7.78 -10.33
CA LEU A 141 -7.29 -6.52 -11.07
C LEU A 141 -7.29 -5.28 -10.18
N GLN A 142 -6.95 -5.43 -8.91
CA GLN A 142 -6.99 -4.31 -7.95
C GLN A 142 -6.12 -3.15 -8.40
N LEU A 143 -6.72 -1.96 -8.47
CA LEU A 143 -6.01 -0.72 -8.74
C LEU A 143 -5.44 -0.13 -7.45
N PRO A 144 -4.38 0.65 -7.54
CA PRO A 144 -3.78 1.29 -6.37
C PRO A 144 -4.49 2.59 -5.99
N ALA A 145 -4.17 3.08 -4.80
CA ALA A 145 -4.55 4.43 -4.37
C ALA A 145 -3.51 4.92 -3.37
N ALA A 146 -3.41 6.24 -3.21
CA ALA A 146 -2.48 6.83 -2.27
C ALA A 146 -3.13 8.00 -1.54
N PHE A 147 -2.88 8.07 -0.24
CA PHE A 147 -3.41 9.12 0.63
C PHE A 147 -2.32 9.65 1.53
N VAL A 148 -2.42 10.92 1.92
CA VAL A 148 -1.57 11.48 2.96
C VAL A 148 -2.49 12.05 4.03
N VAL A 149 -2.23 11.73 5.28
CA VAL A 149 -3.01 12.20 6.42
C VAL A 149 -2.12 12.92 7.42
N LYS A 150 -2.70 13.87 8.15
CA LYS A 150 -2.07 14.51 9.30
C LYS A 150 -2.24 13.60 10.54
N SER A 151 -1.64 14.00 11.66
CA SER A 151 -1.71 13.23 12.90
C SER A 151 -3.15 13.03 13.42
N ASP A 152 -4.08 13.89 13.04
CA ASP A 152 -5.50 13.77 13.41
C ASP A 152 -6.32 13.02 12.36
N LEU A 153 -5.66 12.41 11.38
CA LEU A 153 -6.22 11.65 10.27
C LEU A 153 -6.92 12.49 9.20
N THR A 154 -6.74 13.80 9.24
CA THR A 154 -7.26 14.67 8.16
C THR A 154 -6.47 14.42 6.89
N ILE A 155 -7.17 14.15 5.79
CA ILE A 155 -6.57 13.87 4.49
C ILE A 155 -6.07 15.16 3.84
N THR A 156 -4.79 15.21 3.50
CA THR A 156 -4.18 16.35 2.80
C THR A 156 -3.87 16.03 1.35
N TYR A 157 -3.93 14.76 0.96
CA TYR A 157 -3.71 14.30 -0.42
C TYR A 157 -4.49 13.01 -0.64
N ALA A 158 -5.16 12.91 -1.77
CA ALA A 158 -5.88 11.69 -2.16
C ALA A 158 -5.76 11.50 -3.68
N LYS A 159 -5.35 10.30 -4.08
CA LYS A 159 -5.25 9.92 -5.47
C LYS A 159 -5.72 8.48 -5.65
N TYR A 160 -6.68 8.31 -6.53
CA TYR A 160 -7.20 7.01 -6.93
C TYR A 160 -6.62 6.58 -8.27
#